data_47f1afd23cf1bf16ca49666ee8b696ca
#
_entry.id   47f1afd23cf1bf16ca49666ee8b696ca
#
_cell.length_a   1.000
_cell.length_b   1.000
_cell.length_c   1.000
_cell.angle_alpha   90.00
_cell.angle_beta   90.00
_cell.angle_gamma   90.00
#
_symmetry.space_group_name_H-M   'P 1'
#
loop_
_entity.id
_entity.type
_entity.pdbx_description
1 polymer ?
#
loop_
_entity_poly.entity_id
_entity_poly.type
_entity_poly.pdbx_seq_one_letter_code
_entity_poly.pdbx_strand_id
1 'polypeptide(L)'
;MDTYDRVPRGLFITSGYCNGGSAFEASDVGAAALAHKIPTLSFIAEMVPYRLLMSYGQDFPDYFRKAAGYVDKILRGANPADLPIEQPTRFKQVVNLKVAKLLGLSLPQSLLVTTDEIIE
;
A
#
# COMPACT_ATOMS: atom_id res chain seq x y z
N MET A 1 -7.77 14.48 32.41
CA MET A 1 -6.77 13.51 31.90
C MET A 1 -7.22 13.12 30.51
N ASP A 2 -6.65 13.78 29.53
CA ASP A 2 -7.17 13.78 28.17
C ASP A 2 -6.99 12.45 27.47
N THR A 3 -8.09 11.93 26.97
CA THR A 3 -8.16 10.70 26.16
C THR A 3 -7.34 10.80 24.85
N TYR A 4 -6.84 11.98 24.53
CA TYR A 4 -6.01 12.26 23.37
C TYR A 4 -4.53 11.85 23.50
N ASP A 5 -4.06 11.56 24.70
CA ASP A 5 -2.65 11.16 24.92
C ASP A 5 -2.36 9.69 24.57
N ARG A 6 -3.37 8.91 24.17
CA ARG A 6 -3.22 7.49 23.82
C ARG A 6 -3.32 7.17 22.32
N VAL A 7 -3.56 8.15 21.49
CA VAL A 7 -3.44 7.96 20.04
C VAL A 7 -1.96 8.05 19.72
N PRO A 8 -1.33 7.00 19.21
CA PRO A 8 0.03 7.11 18.73
C PRO A 8 0.04 8.26 17.71
N ARG A 9 0.84 9.29 18.01
CA ARG A 9 0.92 10.50 17.20
C ARG A 9 1.38 10.11 15.80
N GLY A 10 0.42 10.00 14.87
CA GLY A 10 0.67 9.93 13.45
C GLY A 10 0.68 8.53 12.85
N LEU A 11 -0.47 8.09 12.39
CA LEU A 11 -0.52 7.19 11.24
C LEU A 11 -0.28 8.05 10.00
N PHE A 12 0.86 7.91 9.35
CA PHE A 12 1.14 8.62 8.09
C PHE A 12 0.65 7.77 6.92
N ILE A 13 -0.40 8.25 6.23
CA ILE A 13 -0.89 7.63 5.00
C ILE A 13 -0.15 8.28 3.84
N THR A 14 0.76 7.54 3.21
CA THR A 14 1.39 8.01 1.98
C THR A 14 0.46 7.75 0.81
N SER A 15 -0.16 8.79 0.27
CA SER A 15 -0.74 8.72 -1.06
C SER A 15 0.40 8.82 -2.08
N GLY A 16 0.74 7.72 -2.73
CA GLY A 16 1.85 7.63 -3.67
C GLY A 16 1.67 8.38 -4.99
N TYR A 17 0.83 9.40 -5.02
CA TYR A 17 0.68 10.33 -6.14
C TYR A 17 1.42 11.64 -5.87
N CYS A 18 2.72 11.56 -5.72
CA CYS A 18 3.57 12.67 -6.11
C CYS A 18 3.96 12.45 -7.57
N ASN A 19 3.68 13.42 -8.44
CA ASN A 19 4.01 13.40 -9.86
C ASN A 19 5.41 12.84 -10.11
N GLY A 20 5.49 11.60 -10.64
CA GLY A 20 6.76 10.95 -10.95
C GLY A 20 7.54 10.42 -9.75
N GLY A 21 6.90 10.23 -8.59
CA GLY A 21 7.54 9.72 -7.38
C GLY A 21 8.27 8.40 -7.62
N SER A 22 9.58 8.49 -7.61
CA SER A 22 10.47 7.35 -7.73
C SER A 22 10.50 6.57 -6.41
N ALA A 23 10.98 5.33 -6.43
CA ALA A 23 11.31 4.54 -5.25
C ALA A 23 12.21 5.31 -4.25
N PHE A 24 12.88 6.34 -4.70
CA PHE A 24 13.70 7.27 -3.91
C PHE A 24 12.86 8.04 -2.87
N GLU A 25 11.74 8.62 -3.27
CA GLU A 25 10.87 9.38 -2.35
C GLU A 25 10.21 8.46 -1.31
N ALA A 26 9.85 7.24 -1.70
CA ALA A 26 9.32 6.24 -0.76
C ALA A 26 10.35 5.90 0.32
N SER A 27 11.63 5.75 -0.05
CA SER A 27 12.72 5.49 0.88
C SER A 27 12.92 6.64 1.86
N ASP A 28 12.88 7.88 1.40
CA ASP A 28 13.06 9.06 2.23
C ASP A 28 11.91 9.26 3.21
N VAL A 29 10.68 9.08 2.75
CA VAL A 29 9.49 9.12 3.61
C VAL A 29 9.53 8.00 4.66
N GLY A 30 9.86 6.78 4.26
CA GLY A 30 9.99 5.65 5.17
C GLY A 30 11.08 5.86 6.22
N ALA A 31 12.23 6.41 5.81
CA ALA A 31 13.34 6.72 6.71
C ALA A 31 12.98 7.82 7.72
N ALA A 32 12.35 8.91 7.25
CA ALA A 32 11.91 10.01 8.11
C ALA A 32 10.84 9.56 9.11
N ALA A 33 9.84 8.81 8.64
CA ALA A 33 8.79 8.28 9.51
C ALA A 33 9.37 7.34 10.59
N LEU A 34 10.29 6.47 10.22
CA LEU A 34 10.94 5.55 11.14
C LEU A 34 11.80 6.30 12.19
N ALA A 35 12.54 7.34 11.77
CA ALA A 35 13.34 8.17 12.68
C ALA A 35 12.46 8.86 13.75
N HIS A 36 11.24 9.22 13.40
CA HIS A 36 10.26 9.82 14.31
C HIS A 36 9.32 8.80 14.97
N LYS A 37 9.56 7.51 14.77
CA LYS A 37 8.72 6.40 15.27
C LYS A 37 7.26 6.53 14.87
N ILE A 38 7.00 6.95 13.65
CA ILE A 38 5.67 7.09 13.07
C ILE A 38 5.35 5.85 12.23
N PRO A 39 4.32 5.06 12.57
CA PRO A 39 3.87 3.96 11.72
C PRO A 39 3.28 4.51 10.42
N THR A 40 3.60 3.83 9.30
CA THR A 40 3.21 4.24 7.96
C THR A 40 2.29 3.22 7.31
N LEU A 41 1.27 3.72 6.62
CA LEU A 41 0.37 2.92 5.78
C LEU A 41 0.39 3.47 4.35
N SER A 42 0.51 2.60 3.37
CA SER A 42 0.38 2.92 1.95
C SER A 42 -0.74 2.11 1.31
N PHE A 43 -1.27 2.57 0.18
CA PHE A 43 -2.13 1.75 -0.68
C PHE A 43 -1.34 1.05 -1.80
N ILE A 44 -0.02 1.25 -1.86
CA ILE A 44 0.88 0.65 -2.86
C ILE A 44 1.78 -0.37 -2.16
N ALA A 45 1.61 -1.65 -2.49
CA ALA A 45 2.37 -2.74 -1.89
C ALA A 45 3.87 -2.63 -2.16
N GLU A 46 4.25 -2.17 -3.34
CA GLU A 46 5.63 -2.01 -3.79
C GLU A 46 6.42 -0.98 -3.00
N MET A 47 5.75 -0.13 -2.20
CA MET A 47 6.42 0.84 -1.33
C MET A 47 6.84 0.26 0.02
N VAL A 48 6.25 -0.85 0.46
CA VAL A 48 6.51 -1.42 1.80
C VAL A 48 7.99 -1.82 2.02
N PRO A 49 8.72 -2.38 1.03
CA PRO A 49 10.15 -2.67 1.18
C PRO A 49 11.02 -1.44 1.49
N TYR A 50 10.54 -0.24 1.16
CA TYR A 50 11.24 1.03 1.42
C TYR A 50 10.99 1.58 2.83
N ARG A 51 10.99 0.71 3.84
CA ARG A 51 10.84 1.03 5.27
C ARG A 51 9.45 1.52 5.68
N LEU A 52 8.42 1.23 4.92
CA LEU A 52 7.04 1.44 5.36
C LEU A 52 6.59 0.25 6.21
N LEU A 53 5.65 0.50 7.12
CA LEU A 53 5.15 -0.54 8.01
C LEU A 53 4.24 -1.52 7.30
N MET A 54 3.28 -1.03 6.54
CA MET A 54 2.32 -1.88 5.84
C MET A 54 1.67 -1.18 4.64
N SER A 55 1.04 -1.98 3.82
CA SER A 55 0.13 -1.51 2.78
C SER A 55 -1.18 -2.28 2.80
N TYR A 56 -2.23 -1.59 2.36
CA TYR A 56 -3.51 -2.18 2.00
C TYR A 56 -4.08 -1.42 0.82
N GLY A 57 -4.15 -2.05 -0.33
CA GLY A 57 -4.59 -1.39 -1.56
C GLY A 57 -4.84 -2.38 -2.69
N GLN A 58 -5.08 -1.83 -3.86
CA GLN A 58 -5.31 -2.62 -5.06
C GLN A 58 -4.06 -3.43 -5.45
N ASP A 59 -4.29 -4.64 -5.95
CA ASP A 59 -3.25 -5.41 -6.62
C ASP A 59 -2.99 -4.78 -8.00
N PHE A 60 -1.98 -3.89 -8.08
CA PHE A 60 -1.66 -3.18 -9.32
C PHE A 60 -1.31 -4.10 -10.50
N PRO A 61 -0.52 -5.17 -10.33
CA PRO A 61 -0.30 -6.15 -11.38
C PRO A 61 -1.59 -6.74 -11.95
N ASP A 62 -2.56 -7.07 -11.10
CA ASP A 62 -3.87 -7.55 -11.54
C ASP A 62 -4.67 -6.47 -12.26
N TYR A 63 -4.64 -5.25 -11.74
CA TYR A 63 -5.28 -4.09 -12.34
C TYR A 63 -4.76 -3.81 -13.77
N PHE A 64 -3.45 -3.77 -13.95
CA PHE A 64 -2.85 -3.55 -15.26
C PHE A 64 -3.09 -4.72 -16.24
N ARG A 65 -3.14 -5.96 -15.73
CA ARG A 65 -3.50 -7.12 -16.57
C ARG A 65 -4.93 -7.00 -17.10
N LYS A 66 -5.87 -6.57 -16.27
CA LYS A 66 -7.25 -6.29 -16.69
C LYS A 66 -7.32 -5.14 -17.69
N ALA A 67 -6.60 -4.05 -17.44
CA ALA A 67 -6.51 -2.92 -18.36
C ALA A 67 -5.99 -3.33 -19.74
N ALA A 68 -4.97 -4.19 -19.80
CA ALA A 68 -4.48 -4.73 -21.08
C ALA A 68 -5.55 -5.52 -21.83
N GLY A 69 -6.42 -6.25 -21.12
CA GLY A 69 -7.57 -6.93 -21.72
C GLY A 69 -8.58 -5.97 -22.37
N TYR A 70 -8.79 -4.80 -21.76
CA TYR A 70 -9.62 -3.75 -22.36
C TYR A 70 -8.99 -3.16 -23.62
N VAL A 71 -7.68 -2.89 -23.57
CA VAL A 71 -6.92 -2.39 -24.74
C VAL A 71 -7.02 -3.39 -25.89
N ASP A 72 -6.83 -4.68 -25.65
CA ASP A 72 -6.95 -5.73 -26.69
C ASP A 72 -8.35 -5.72 -27.34
N LYS A 73 -9.41 -5.66 -26.53
CA LYS A 73 -10.79 -5.59 -27.04
C LYS A 73 -11.02 -4.36 -27.93
N ILE A 74 -10.54 -3.18 -27.51
CA ILE A 74 -10.67 -1.94 -28.27
C ILE A 74 -9.90 -2.01 -29.58
N LEU A 75 -8.68 -2.53 -29.55
CA LEU A 75 -7.86 -2.71 -30.76
C LEU A 75 -8.49 -3.69 -31.76
N ARG A 76 -9.29 -4.65 -31.30
CA ARG A 76 -10.07 -5.58 -32.12
C ARG A 76 -11.42 -5.00 -32.59
N GLY A 77 -11.70 -3.74 -32.30
CA GLY A 77 -12.87 -3.03 -32.77
C GLY A 77 -14.04 -2.93 -31.81
N ALA A 78 -13.87 -3.32 -30.54
CA ALA A 78 -14.91 -3.09 -29.55
C ALA A 78 -15.06 -1.59 -29.26
N ASN A 79 -16.32 -1.13 -29.15
CA ASN A 79 -16.59 0.25 -28.78
C ASN A 79 -16.35 0.40 -27.25
N PRO A 80 -15.52 1.36 -26.82
CA PRO A 80 -15.28 1.61 -25.38
C PRO A 80 -16.55 1.84 -24.56
N ALA A 81 -17.58 2.45 -25.16
CA ALA A 81 -18.86 2.72 -24.50
C ALA A 81 -19.64 1.44 -24.14
N ASP A 82 -19.39 0.35 -24.84
CA ASP A 82 -20.07 -0.94 -24.63
C ASP A 82 -19.29 -1.86 -23.67
N LEU A 83 -18.10 -1.44 -23.24
CA LEU A 83 -17.30 -2.22 -22.31
C LEU A 83 -17.82 -2.03 -20.86
N PRO A 84 -17.90 -3.11 -20.07
CA PRO A 84 -18.36 -3.01 -18.71
C PRO A 84 -17.38 -2.20 -17.83
N ILE A 85 -17.92 -1.41 -16.90
CA ILE A 85 -17.11 -0.78 -15.86
C ILE A 85 -16.83 -1.81 -14.79
N GLU A 86 -15.56 -2.16 -14.59
CA GLU A 86 -15.13 -3.09 -13.55
C GLU A 86 -14.54 -2.33 -12.38
N GLN A 87 -14.96 -2.68 -11.16
CA GLN A 87 -14.30 -2.23 -9.94
C GLN A 87 -13.16 -3.19 -9.57
N PRO A 88 -12.08 -2.70 -8.95
CA PRO A 88 -11.06 -3.58 -8.40
C PRO A 88 -11.68 -4.50 -7.35
N THR A 89 -11.50 -5.79 -7.52
CA THR A 89 -12.02 -6.81 -6.59
C THR A 89 -10.91 -7.47 -5.77
N ARG A 90 -9.66 -7.26 -6.19
CA ARG A 90 -8.50 -7.85 -5.54
C ARG A 90 -7.69 -6.77 -4.84
N PHE A 91 -7.59 -6.92 -3.53
CA PHE A 91 -6.76 -6.10 -2.66
C PHE A 91 -5.59 -6.93 -2.16
N LYS A 92 -4.45 -6.28 -1.97
CA LYS A 92 -3.23 -6.87 -1.44
C LYS A 92 -2.84 -6.17 -0.16
N GLN A 93 -2.57 -6.97 0.88
CA GLN A 93 -2.05 -6.51 2.15
C GLN A 93 -0.62 -7.00 2.32
N VAL A 94 0.30 -6.08 2.56
CA VAL A 94 1.71 -6.38 2.82
C VAL A 94 2.10 -5.77 4.15
N VAL A 95 2.85 -6.51 4.97
CA VAL A 95 3.32 -6.07 6.28
C VAL A 95 4.82 -6.26 6.38
N ASN A 96 5.52 -5.26 6.92
CA ASN A 96 6.96 -5.31 7.16
C ASN A 96 7.25 -5.49 8.67
N LEU A 97 7.59 -6.71 9.05
CA LEU A 97 7.89 -7.05 10.44
C LEU A 97 9.18 -6.42 10.94
N LYS A 98 10.16 -6.15 10.06
CA LYS A 98 11.38 -5.42 10.45
C LYS A 98 11.05 -4.02 10.95
N VAL A 99 10.19 -3.31 10.22
CA VAL A 99 9.74 -1.97 10.61
C VAL A 99 8.88 -2.04 11.87
N ALA A 100 8.00 -3.02 12.00
CA ALA A 100 7.22 -3.23 13.23
C ALA A 100 8.13 -3.38 14.45
N LYS A 101 9.17 -4.21 14.37
CA LYS A 101 10.15 -4.40 15.43
C LYS A 101 10.91 -3.12 15.78
N LEU A 102 11.34 -2.35 14.77
CA LEU A 102 12.04 -1.06 14.97
C LEU A 102 11.16 0.00 15.61
N LEU A 103 9.86 -0.04 15.34
CA LEU A 103 8.87 0.83 15.98
C LEU A 103 8.45 0.35 17.37
N GLY A 104 8.84 -0.85 17.77
CA GLY A 104 8.41 -1.47 19.03
C GLY A 104 6.95 -1.91 19.03
N LEU A 105 6.40 -2.19 17.83
CA LEU A 105 5.00 -2.60 17.68
C LEU A 105 4.87 -4.12 17.65
N SER A 106 3.93 -4.63 18.45
CA SER A 106 3.47 -6.01 18.36
C SER A 106 2.20 -6.06 17.52
N LEU A 107 2.29 -6.71 16.38
CA LEU A 107 1.15 -6.85 15.48
C LEU A 107 0.27 -8.03 15.91
N PRO A 108 -1.06 -7.87 15.93
CA PRO A 108 -1.95 -8.96 16.32
C PRO A 108 -1.93 -10.09 15.30
N GLN A 109 -2.05 -11.32 15.79
CA GLN A 109 -2.06 -12.52 14.93
C GLN A 109 -3.18 -12.48 13.88
N SER A 110 -4.32 -11.90 14.22
CA SER A 110 -5.45 -11.73 13.29
C SER A 110 -5.07 -10.89 12.05
N LEU A 111 -4.22 -9.90 12.20
CA LEU A 111 -3.72 -9.10 11.09
C LEU A 111 -2.76 -9.92 10.22
N LEU A 112 -1.86 -10.67 10.84
CA LEU A 112 -0.85 -11.47 10.12
C LEU A 112 -1.47 -12.60 9.31
N VAL A 113 -2.53 -13.22 9.82
CA VAL A 113 -3.25 -14.31 9.10
C VAL A 113 -3.96 -13.81 7.84
N THR A 114 -4.39 -12.53 7.82
CA THR A 114 -5.04 -11.92 6.65
C THR A 114 -4.05 -11.23 5.70
N THR A 115 -2.77 -11.24 6.03
CA THR A 115 -1.72 -10.61 5.23
C THR A 115 -1.30 -11.51 4.08
N ASP A 116 -1.29 -10.97 2.86
CA ASP A 116 -0.89 -11.71 1.66
C ASP A 116 0.64 -11.90 1.58
N GLU A 117 1.40 -10.94 2.10
CA GLU A 117 2.86 -10.96 2.04
C GLU A 117 3.46 -10.35 3.31
N ILE A 118 4.41 -11.05 3.90
CA ILE A 118 5.15 -10.61 5.09
C ILE A 118 6.62 -10.42 4.73
N ILE A 119 7.16 -9.24 5.01
CA ILE A 119 8.59 -8.92 4.86
C ILE A 119 9.26 -9.10 6.23
N GLU A 120 10.20 -10.04 6.32
CA GLU A 120 10.99 -10.36 7.52
C GLU A 120 12.41 -9.81 7.45
#